data_63740376eadcc6303d4fe2516eddc9f7
#
_entry.id   63740376eadcc6303d4fe2516eddc9f7
#
_cell.length_a   1.000
_cell.length_b   1.000
_cell.length_c   1.000
_cell.angle_alpha   90.00
_cell.angle_beta   90.00
_cell.angle_gamma   90.00
#
_symmetry.space_group_name_H-M   'P 1'
#
loop_
_entity.id
_entity.type
_entity.pdbx_description
1 polymer ?
#
loop_
_entity_poly.entity_id
_entity_poly.type
_entity_poly.pdbx_seq_one_letter_code
_entity_poly.pdbx_strand_id
1 'polypeptide(L)'
;MKLDRVNKLVILSNILAGCLLPDIATAQSSVTLYGVIDEGIDYVNNSGGQHLWRMRDGTYDGMYGSRWGLKGSEDLGGGLSALFKLEAGFSLENGQMRQGGREFGRQAYVGLSKTDLGTVTFGRQYDSVVDFVQPVTAVGQFGGPFVRGGDIDNTDNSFRVDNSIKYASPSFGGFTFGGMYSFTNSNAPGLGTTGMWSLGAAYSHGGFNAGAAYFYAKNPAARFTDGDFIGNTTGAAIGASGPFSYVGAPRNERIMGIGADYAFGSATAGIDYTNTKFDDANGTTSSVTFSNYEVWGQYKVTPAATLGAAYVYTDGKVNYNGARPKYHQVSLMGSYSVSKRTSFYAMAGFQQAAGDAKQADIFDFSIADASTTNRQLMFRLGMLHQF
;
A
#
# COMPACT_ATOMS: atom_id res chain seq x y z
N MET A 1 19.90 72.36 -34.39
CA MET A 1 18.99 71.30 -34.89
C MET A 1 19.66 69.96 -34.75
N LYS A 2 19.99 69.52 -33.49
CA LYS A 2 20.61 68.19 -33.17
C LYS A 2 20.17 67.63 -31.81
N LEU A 3 19.14 68.19 -31.16
CA LEU A 3 18.67 67.68 -29.85
C LEU A 3 17.41 66.79 -29.94
N ASP A 4 16.70 66.76 -31.08
CA ASP A 4 15.45 65.98 -31.19
C ASP A 4 15.62 64.50 -31.52
N ARG A 5 16.77 64.04 -31.91
CA ARG A 5 16.99 62.61 -32.22
C ARG A 5 17.42 61.76 -31.02
N VAL A 6 17.96 62.33 -29.99
CA VAL A 6 18.41 61.63 -28.77
C VAL A 6 17.25 61.29 -27.88
N ASN A 7 16.27 62.20 -27.77
CA ASN A 7 15.08 61.99 -26.91
C ASN A 7 14.10 60.93 -27.50
N LYS A 8 14.03 60.74 -28.81
CA LYS A 8 13.21 59.68 -29.42
C LYS A 8 13.83 58.30 -29.27
N LEU A 9 15.14 58.18 -29.21
CA LEU A 9 15.82 56.86 -28.98
C LEU A 9 15.71 56.38 -27.51
N VAL A 10 15.71 57.31 -26.55
CA VAL A 10 15.58 57.01 -25.12
C VAL A 10 14.12 56.60 -24.80
N ILE A 11 13.12 57.21 -25.45
CA ILE A 11 11.73 56.84 -25.24
C ILE A 11 11.40 55.46 -25.87
N LEU A 12 12.03 55.10 -27.03
CA LEU A 12 11.83 53.81 -27.64
C LEU A 12 12.55 52.67 -26.85
N SER A 13 13.67 52.93 -26.20
CA SER A 13 14.37 51.95 -25.36
C SER A 13 13.62 51.64 -24.05
N ASN A 14 12.91 52.61 -23.49
CA ASN A 14 12.10 52.39 -22.29
C ASN A 14 10.75 51.69 -22.56
N ILE A 15 10.22 51.74 -23.77
CA ILE A 15 8.99 51.02 -24.16
C ILE A 15 9.33 49.56 -24.53
N LEU A 16 10.53 49.26 -25.02
CA LEU A 16 10.95 47.86 -25.30
C LEU A 16 11.44 47.11 -24.06
N ALA A 17 11.88 47.80 -23.00
CA ALA A 17 12.28 47.17 -21.74
C ALA A 17 11.07 46.80 -20.83
N GLY A 18 9.90 47.44 -21.05
CA GLY A 18 8.69 47.11 -20.30
C GLY A 18 7.93 45.88 -20.76
N CYS A 19 8.24 45.34 -21.96
CA CYS A 19 7.52 44.19 -22.53
C CYS A 19 8.26 42.85 -22.37
N LEU A 20 9.38 42.81 -21.63
CA LEU A 20 10.20 41.61 -21.39
C LEU A 20 10.34 41.22 -19.92
N LEU A 21 9.54 41.80 -19.03
CA LEU A 21 9.36 41.19 -17.73
C LEU A 21 8.36 40.04 -17.94
N PRO A 22 8.79 38.77 -17.80
CA PRO A 22 7.80 37.71 -17.65
C PRO A 22 6.93 38.11 -16.46
N ASP A 23 5.62 38.09 -16.60
CA ASP A 23 4.73 38.02 -15.44
C ASP A 23 5.27 36.90 -14.58
N ILE A 24 5.93 37.25 -13.52
CA ILE A 24 6.26 36.30 -12.46
C ILE A 24 4.87 35.97 -11.87
N ALA A 25 4.19 35.01 -12.51
CA ALA A 25 3.07 34.36 -11.91
C ALA A 25 3.59 33.95 -10.52
N THR A 26 3.08 34.56 -9.47
CA THR A 26 3.36 34.11 -8.10
C THR A 26 2.66 32.77 -7.97
N ALA A 27 3.34 31.73 -8.42
CA ALA A 27 2.89 30.36 -8.26
C ALA A 27 2.67 30.14 -6.77
N GLN A 28 1.44 29.90 -6.37
CA GLN A 28 1.10 29.65 -4.98
C GLN A 28 1.56 28.24 -4.65
N SER A 29 2.83 28.13 -4.24
CA SER A 29 3.41 26.88 -3.76
C SER A 29 2.84 26.55 -2.40
N SER A 30 2.31 25.35 -2.22
CA SER A 30 1.88 24.87 -0.92
C SER A 30 2.70 23.66 -0.52
N VAL A 31 3.25 23.70 0.69
CA VAL A 31 3.90 22.56 1.33
C VAL A 31 3.11 22.20 2.59
N THR A 32 2.69 20.96 2.69
CA THR A 32 1.90 20.46 3.82
C THR A 32 2.71 19.40 4.55
N LEU A 33 2.93 19.60 5.85
CA LEU A 33 3.34 18.56 6.78
C LEU A 33 2.08 17.78 7.19
N TYR A 34 2.15 16.47 7.21
CA TYR A 34 1.07 15.59 7.63
C TYR A 34 1.63 14.33 8.27
N GLY A 35 0.80 13.62 9.01
CA GLY A 35 1.19 12.34 9.58
C GLY A 35 0.07 11.62 10.30
N VAL A 36 0.40 10.41 10.73
CA VAL A 36 -0.43 9.58 11.58
C VAL A 36 0.45 8.83 12.58
N ILE A 37 -0.02 8.73 13.78
CA ILE A 37 0.58 7.98 14.88
C ILE A 37 -0.47 6.96 15.33
N ASP A 38 -0.09 5.68 15.31
CA ASP A 38 -0.95 4.57 15.70
C ASP A 38 -0.14 3.62 16.60
N GLU A 39 -0.59 3.44 17.83
CA GLU A 39 0.06 2.58 18.79
C GLU A 39 -0.98 1.76 19.55
N GLY A 40 -0.62 0.54 19.97
CA GLY A 40 -1.55 -0.32 20.68
C GLY A 40 -0.88 -1.41 21.47
N ILE A 41 -1.71 -2.10 22.25
CA ILE A 41 -1.35 -3.28 23.03
C ILE A 41 -1.99 -4.48 22.38
N ASP A 42 -1.18 -5.49 22.07
CA ASP A 42 -1.61 -6.74 21.47
C ASP A 42 -1.53 -7.88 22.46
N TYR A 43 -2.45 -8.81 22.31
CA TYR A 43 -2.43 -10.13 22.90
C TYR A 43 -2.53 -11.18 21.79
N VAL A 44 -1.58 -12.13 21.75
CA VAL A 44 -1.60 -13.30 20.89
C VAL A 44 -1.63 -14.56 21.76
N ASN A 45 -2.61 -15.42 21.54
CA ASN A 45 -2.81 -16.60 22.38
C ASN A 45 -1.75 -17.69 22.19
N ASN A 46 -1.10 -17.72 21.02
CA ASN A 46 -0.07 -18.70 20.70
C ASN A 46 0.91 -18.09 19.68
N SER A 47 2.04 -17.62 20.18
CA SER A 47 3.19 -17.17 19.41
C SER A 47 4.36 -18.09 19.78
N GLY A 48 4.74 -18.98 18.85
CA GLY A 48 5.78 -19.99 19.12
C GLY A 48 5.44 -20.93 20.30
N GLY A 49 4.17 -21.12 20.65
CA GLY A 49 3.72 -21.96 21.77
C GLY A 49 3.50 -21.20 23.08
N GLN A 50 3.72 -19.90 23.13
CA GLN A 50 3.55 -19.06 24.30
C GLN A 50 2.48 -17.98 24.10
N HIS A 51 1.90 -17.50 25.21
CA HIS A 51 1.11 -16.28 25.17
C HIS A 51 2.03 -15.07 25.03
N LEU A 52 1.64 -14.13 24.16
CA LEU A 52 2.40 -12.90 23.94
C LEU A 52 1.55 -11.68 24.28
N TRP A 53 2.09 -10.81 25.15
CA TRP A 53 1.62 -9.45 25.34
C TRP A 53 2.71 -8.50 24.86
N ARG A 54 2.34 -7.51 24.04
CA ARG A 54 3.30 -6.53 23.53
C ARG A 54 2.64 -5.18 23.30
N MET A 55 3.45 -4.12 23.31
CA MET A 55 3.09 -2.83 22.74
C MET A 55 3.67 -2.76 21.35
N ARG A 56 2.89 -2.27 20.39
CA ARG A 56 3.30 -2.30 18.99
C ARG A 56 2.75 -1.13 18.18
N ASP A 57 3.63 -0.61 17.32
CA ASP A 57 3.27 0.38 16.28
C ASP A 57 2.23 -0.17 15.31
N GLY A 58 1.33 0.70 14.86
CA GLY A 58 0.27 0.34 13.93
C GLY A 58 0.71 -0.14 12.56
N THR A 59 2.01 -0.03 12.23
CA THR A 59 2.56 -0.61 10.99
C THR A 59 2.37 -2.12 10.94
N TYR A 60 2.27 -2.77 12.07
CA TYR A 60 2.13 -4.22 12.17
C TYR A 60 0.67 -4.65 12.30
N ASP A 61 0.02 -4.17 13.34
CA ASP A 61 -1.28 -4.71 13.76
C ASP A 61 -2.35 -3.63 13.90
N GLY A 62 -2.03 -2.37 13.58
CA GLY A 62 -2.94 -1.24 13.74
C GLY A 62 -3.75 -0.90 12.51
N MET A 63 -4.57 0.14 12.63
CA MET A 63 -5.35 0.65 11.49
C MET A 63 -4.45 1.28 10.44
N TYR A 64 -3.36 1.94 10.86
CA TYR A 64 -2.44 2.63 9.97
C TYR A 64 -1.01 2.54 10.49
N GLY A 65 -0.04 2.28 9.63
CA GLY A 65 1.37 2.42 9.98
C GLY A 65 1.73 3.85 10.32
N SER A 66 2.44 4.06 11.47
CA SER A 66 2.92 5.38 11.88
C SER A 66 3.85 5.96 10.84
N ARG A 67 3.58 7.23 10.46
CA ARG A 67 4.28 7.92 9.40
C ARG A 67 4.16 9.43 9.53
N TRP A 68 5.12 10.13 8.96
CA TRP A 68 5.03 11.55 8.70
C TRP A 68 5.53 11.86 7.29
N GLY A 69 5.15 12.98 6.72
CA GLY A 69 5.57 13.32 5.38
C GLY A 69 5.35 14.77 5.02
N LEU A 70 6.02 15.16 3.95
CA LEU A 70 5.85 16.43 3.26
C LEU A 70 5.27 16.15 1.88
N LYS A 71 4.26 16.90 1.50
CA LYS A 71 3.74 16.94 0.13
C LYS A 71 3.60 18.38 -0.31
N GLY A 72 3.88 18.65 -1.57
CA GLY A 72 3.76 20.00 -2.12
C GLY A 72 3.28 19.99 -3.54
N SER A 73 2.71 21.11 -3.94
CA SER A 73 2.28 21.38 -5.31
C SER A 73 2.58 22.83 -5.66
N GLU A 74 3.07 23.05 -6.88
CA GLU A 74 3.31 24.33 -7.50
C GLU A 74 2.47 24.44 -8.77
N ASP A 75 1.63 25.46 -8.88
CA ASP A 75 0.87 25.74 -10.09
C ASP A 75 1.80 26.37 -11.14
N LEU A 76 1.94 25.70 -12.27
CA LEU A 76 2.75 26.15 -13.41
C LEU A 76 1.91 26.88 -14.48
N GLY A 77 0.63 27.10 -14.20
CA GLY A 77 -0.31 27.73 -15.12
C GLY A 77 -0.95 26.78 -16.12
N GLY A 78 -2.06 27.20 -16.70
CA GLY A 78 -2.78 26.44 -17.71
C GLY A 78 -3.30 25.07 -17.24
N GLY A 79 -3.51 24.87 -15.95
CA GLY A 79 -3.92 23.58 -15.35
C GLY A 79 -2.78 22.55 -15.25
N LEU A 80 -1.53 22.98 -15.40
CA LEU A 80 -0.33 22.18 -15.16
C LEU A 80 0.22 22.47 -13.76
N SER A 81 0.62 21.44 -13.02
CA SER A 81 1.25 21.57 -11.72
C SER A 81 2.45 20.64 -11.59
N ALA A 82 3.49 21.11 -10.94
CA ALA A 82 4.55 20.23 -10.40
C ALA A 82 4.15 19.78 -9.00
N LEU A 83 4.48 18.55 -8.64
CA LEU A 83 4.16 17.99 -7.32
C LEU A 83 5.28 17.10 -6.80
N PHE A 84 5.33 16.97 -5.47
CA PHE A 84 6.21 16.02 -4.82
C PHE A 84 5.57 15.41 -3.57
N LYS A 85 6.05 14.25 -3.16
CA LYS A 85 5.72 13.61 -1.90
C LYS A 85 6.95 12.91 -1.33
N LEU A 86 7.22 13.16 -0.05
CA LEU A 86 8.24 12.50 0.76
C LEU A 86 7.56 11.97 2.01
N GLU A 87 7.55 10.65 2.23
CA GLU A 87 6.84 10.02 3.34
C GLU A 87 7.73 8.98 4.03
N ALA A 88 7.97 9.21 5.32
CA ALA A 88 8.72 8.35 6.22
C ALA A 88 7.77 7.47 7.03
N GLY A 89 8.07 6.17 7.13
CA GLY A 89 7.49 5.29 8.14
C GLY A 89 8.44 5.17 9.33
N PHE A 90 7.92 5.16 10.53
CA PHE A 90 8.74 5.00 11.73
C PHE A 90 8.02 4.09 12.75
N SER A 91 8.80 3.57 13.70
CA SER A 91 8.28 2.82 14.84
C SER A 91 8.05 3.79 16.01
N LEU A 92 6.83 3.82 16.51
CA LEU A 92 6.53 4.58 17.73
C LEU A 92 7.14 3.93 18.96
N GLU A 93 7.34 2.62 18.98
CA GLU A 93 7.94 1.86 20.10
C GLU A 93 9.36 2.33 20.44
N ASN A 94 10.16 2.76 19.43
CA ASN A 94 11.60 3.02 19.62
C ASN A 94 12.14 4.16 18.75
N GLY A 95 11.32 4.81 17.92
CA GLY A 95 11.71 5.93 17.05
C GLY A 95 12.52 5.55 15.80
N GLN A 96 12.72 4.26 15.51
CA GLN A 96 13.47 3.82 14.34
C GLN A 96 12.68 4.02 13.05
N MET A 97 13.39 4.35 11.97
CA MET A 97 12.82 4.37 10.63
C MET A 97 12.47 2.95 10.17
N ARG A 98 11.32 2.81 9.53
CA ARG A 98 10.84 1.56 8.92
C ARG A 98 11.32 1.43 7.47
N GLN A 99 10.84 0.43 6.75
CA GLN A 99 11.16 0.14 5.34
C GLN A 99 12.68 0.07 5.08
N GLY A 100 13.37 -0.74 5.89
CA GLY A 100 14.82 -0.96 5.78
C GLY A 100 15.67 0.23 6.27
N GLY A 101 15.14 1.05 7.19
CA GLY A 101 15.85 2.21 7.76
C GLY A 101 15.87 3.44 6.84
N ARG A 102 15.04 3.49 5.79
CA ARG A 102 14.97 4.61 4.87
C ARG A 102 14.25 5.81 5.47
N GLU A 103 14.81 7.02 5.30
CA GLU A 103 14.17 8.27 5.74
C GLU A 103 12.80 8.48 5.06
N PHE A 104 12.70 8.23 3.76
CA PHE A 104 11.44 8.30 3.00
C PHE A 104 11.07 6.94 2.42
N GLY A 105 11.01 5.93 3.29
CA GLY A 105 10.83 4.54 2.90
C GLY A 105 9.43 4.20 2.38
N ARG A 106 8.43 5.03 2.65
CA ARG A 106 7.05 4.78 2.17
C ARG A 106 6.84 5.33 0.77
N GLN A 107 7.13 6.62 0.55
CA GLN A 107 7.02 7.26 -0.76
C GLN A 107 8.06 8.37 -0.89
N ALA A 108 8.69 8.46 -2.04
CA ALA A 108 9.64 9.52 -2.41
C ALA A 108 9.56 9.74 -3.91
N TYR A 109 8.77 10.73 -4.33
CA TYR A 109 8.56 11.00 -5.76
C TYR A 109 8.35 12.48 -6.07
N VAL A 110 8.59 12.83 -7.32
CA VAL A 110 8.27 14.10 -7.97
C VAL A 110 7.45 13.82 -9.23
N GLY A 111 6.64 14.76 -9.67
CA GLY A 111 5.84 14.56 -10.87
C GLY A 111 5.20 15.82 -11.42
N LEU A 112 4.48 15.62 -12.53
CA LEU A 112 3.67 16.63 -13.19
C LEU A 112 2.23 16.14 -13.27
N SER A 113 1.30 17.03 -12.99
CA SER A 113 -0.13 16.80 -13.13
C SER A 113 -0.74 17.81 -14.07
N LYS A 114 -1.58 17.35 -14.98
CA LYS A 114 -2.37 18.19 -15.88
C LYS A 114 -3.84 17.79 -15.73
N THR A 115 -4.69 18.77 -15.49
CA THR A 115 -6.11 18.57 -15.10
C THR A 115 -6.87 17.61 -16.02
N ASP A 116 -6.63 17.71 -17.34
CA ASP A 116 -7.30 16.93 -18.38
C ASP A 116 -6.51 15.70 -18.88
N LEU A 117 -5.22 15.61 -18.54
CA LEU A 117 -4.33 14.53 -19.00
C LEU A 117 -3.91 13.55 -17.90
N GLY A 118 -4.12 13.91 -16.62
CA GLY A 118 -3.70 13.08 -15.49
C GLY A 118 -2.32 13.43 -14.94
N THR A 119 -1.72 12.51 -14.23
CA THR A 119 -0.50 12.73 -13.45
C THR A 119 0.56 11.69 -13.81
N VAL A 120 1.79 12.16 -14.02
CA VAL A 120 2.98 11.29 -14.17
C VAL A 120 3.94 11.59 -13.02
N THR A 121 4.38 10.54 -12.32
CA THR A 121 5.28 10.64 -11.18
C THR A 121 6.48 9.71 -11.34
N PHE A 122 7.62 10.10 -10.74
CA PHE A 122 8.91 9.41 -10.82
C PHE A 122 9.47 9.21 -9.42
N GLY A 123 9.85 7.98 -9.05
CA GLY A 123 10.47 7.70 -7.77
C GLY A 123 9.99 6.41 -7.12
N ARG A 124 9.98 6.40 -5.78
CA ARG A 124 9.50 5.29 -4.95
C ARG A 124 8.02 5.47 -4.63
N GLN A 125 7.21 4.48 -4.99
CA GLN A 125 5.75 4.61 -4.97
C GLN A 125 5.06 3.26 -4.73
N TYR A 126 3.74 3.31 -4.52
CA TYR A 126 2.85 2.15 -4.44
C TYR A 126 2.49 1.64 -5.82
N ASP A 127 2.30 0.33 -5.96
CA ASP A 127 1.86 -0.31 -7.18
C ASP A 127 0.34 -0.23 -7.41
N SER A 128 -0.13 -0.79 -8.53
CA SER A 128 -1.54 -0.69 -8.90
C SER A 128 -2.48 -1.57 -8.07
N VAL A 129 -1.99 -2.62 -7.39
CA VAL A 129 -2.83 -3.40 -6.46
C VAL A 129 -3.22 -2.53 -5.27
N VAL A 130 -2.25 -1.82 -4.72
CA VAL A 130 -2.46 -0.86 -3.62
C VAL A 130 -3.32 0.33 -4.05
N ASP A 131 -3.13 0.83 -5.26
CA ASP A 131 -3.88 2.01 -5.72
C ASP A 131 -5.36 1.70 -6.05
N PHE A 132 -5.66 0.52 -6.60
CA PHE A 132 -6.97 0.23 -7.19
C PHE A 132 -7.74 -0.90 -6.51
N VAL A 133 -7.06 -1.89 -5.90
CA VAL A 133 -7.74 -3.03 -5.24
C VAL A 133 -7.84 -2.82 -3.73
N GLN A 134 -6.74 -2.44 -3.05
CA GLN A 134 -6.75 -2.19 -1.60
C GLN A 134 -7.94 -1.34 -1.12
N PRO A 135 -8.33 -0.23 -1.79
CA PRO A 135 -9.42 0.62 -1.31
C PRO A 135 -10.79 -0.07 -1.17
N VAL A 136 -11.00 -1.20 -1.83
CA VAL A 136 -12.25 -1.98 -1.79
C VAL A 136 -12.14 -3.28 -0.99
N THR A 137 -11.04 -3.48 -0.26
CA THR A 137 -10.77 -4.64 0.62
C THR A 137 -10.96 -4.29 2.09
N ALA A 138 -11.12 -5.30 2.94
CA ALA A 138 -11.21 -5.12 4.38
C ALA A 138 -9.93 -4.50 4.97
N VAL A 139 -8.74 -4.92 4.51
CA VAL A 139 -7.48 -4.35 4.98
C VAL A 139 -7.35 -2.87 4.62
N GLY A 140 -7.84 -2.46 3.46
CA GLY A 140 -7.89 -1.05 3.05
C GLY A 140 -8.80 -0.19 3.93
N GLN A 141 -9.80 -0.81 4.57
CA GLN A 141 -10.75 -0.13 5.47
C GLN A 141 -10.29 -0.13 6.92
N PHE A 142 -9.67 -1.23 7.39
CA PHE A 142 -9.49 -1.49 8.80
C PHE A 142 -8.03 -1.71 9.21
N GLY A 143 -7.14 -2.13 8.28
CA GLY A 143 -5.76 -2.51 8.62
C GLY A 143 -5.66 -3.75 9.50
N GLY A 144 -4.57 -3.87 10.27
CA GLY A 144 -4.35 -4.85 11.33
C GLY A 144 -4.66 -6.30 10.98
N PRO A 145 -5.42 -7.00 11.81
CA PRO A 145 -5.71 -8.42 11.62
C PRO A 145 -6.65 -8.71 10.44
N PHE A 146 -6.98 -7.71 9.61
CA PHE A 146 -7.69 -7.89 8.35
C PHE A 146 -6.75 -8.20 7.17
N VAL A 147 -5.45 -8.15 7.38
CA VAL A 147 -4.44 -8.56 6.40
C VAL A 147 -4.55 -10.06 6.15
N ARG A 148 -4.50 -10.46 4.90
CA ARG A 148 -4.49 -11.88 4.49
C ARG A 148 -3.15 -12.52 4.83
N GLY A 149 -3.17 -13.83 5.02
CA GLY A 149 -1.97 -14.56 5.42
C GLY A 149 -0.73 -14.18 4.60
N GLY A 150 0.26 -13.59 5.28
CA GLY A 150 1.53 -13.13 4.70
C GLY A 150 1.42 -11.90 3.79
N ASP A 151 0.29 -11.21 3.71
CA ASP A 151 0.03 -10.19 2.66
C ASP A 151 0.45 -10.67 1.27
N ILE A 152 0.12 -11.95 0.97
CA ILE A 152 0.60 -12.69 -0.20
C ILE A 152 0.23 -12.02 -1.53
N ASP A 153 -0.68 -11.06 -1.52
CA ASP A 153 -1.19 -10.31 -2.66
C ASP A 153 -0.89 -8.81 -2.60
N ASN A 154 -0.04 -8.37 -1.64
CA ASN A 154 0.36 -6.98 -1.40
C ASN A 154 -0.80 -5.99 -1.21
N THR A 155 -1.97 -6.46 -0.76
CA THR A 155 -3.10 -5.56 -0.50
C THR A 155 -2.91 -4.71 0.76
N ASP A 156 -2.01 -5.11 1.69
CA ASP A 156 -1.57 -4.27 2.83
C ASP A 156 -0.31 -3.45 2.51
N ASN A 157 0.19 -3.53 1.27
CA ASN A 157 1.35 -2.77 0.84
C ASN A 157 2.63 -3.12 1.63
N SER A 158 2.97 -4.40 1.74
CA SER A 158 4.18 -4.90 2.39
C SER A 158 5.46 -4.41 1.72
N PHE A 159 5.44 -4.19 0.40
CA PHE A 159 6.56 -3.65 -0.34
C PHE A 159 6.18 -2.40 -1.15
N ARG A 160 7.18 -1.59 -1.51
CA ARG A 160 7.07 -0.40 -2.35
C ARG A 160 8.04 -0.53 -3.52
N VAL A 161 7.72 0.15 -4.60
CA VAL A 161 8.45 0.01 -5.86
C VAL A 161 9.40 1.18 -6.06
N ASP A 162 10.71 0.87 -6.11
CA ASP A 162 11.77 1.83 -6.43
C ASP A 162 11.93 2.03 -7.94
N ASN A 163 12.56 3.14 -8.32
CA ASN A 163 12.96 3.45 -9.70
C ASN A 163 11.78 3.38 -10.68
N SER A 164 10.62 3.86 -10.25
CA SER A 164 9.39 3.72 -11.02
C SER A 164 8.97 5.01 -11.71
N ILE A 165 8.33 4.84 -12.86
CA ILE A 165 7.47 5.82 -13.49
C ILE A 165 6.04 5.34 -13.39
N LYS A 166 5.12 6.22 -12.97
CA LYS A 166 3.71 5.90 -12.74
C LYS A 166 2.83 6.95 -13.40
N TYR A 167 1.78 6.50 -14.05
CA TYR A 167 0.71 7.32 -14.60
C TYR A 167 -0.60 7.06 -13.83
N ALA A 168 -1.34 8.13 -13.55
CA ALA A 168 -2.71 8.10 -13.05
C ALA A 168 -3.58 9.02 -13.89
N SER A 169 -4.68 8.49 -14.43
CA SER A 169 -5.63 9.24 -15.26
C SER A 169 -6.43 10.24 -14.44
N PRO A 170 -7.00 11.28 -15.06
CA PRO A 170 -8.13 12.00 -14.45
C PRO A 170 -9.34 11.08 -14.33
N SER A 171 -10.38 11.54 -13.62
CA SER A 171 -11.64 10.81 -13.54
C SER A 171 -12.53 11.09 -14.75
N PHE A 172 -12.99 10.04 -15.41
CA PHE A 172 -13.92 10.07 -16.52
C PHE A 172 -15.29 9.56 -16.07
N GLY A 173 -16.10 10.41 -15.47
CA GLY A 173 -17.43 10.01 -14.97
C GLY A 173 -17.36 8.96 -13.84
N GLY A 174 -16.34 9.03 -13.00
CA GLY A 174 -16.09 8.08 -11.93
C GLY A 174 -15.11 6.97 -12.29
N PHE A 175 -14.77 6.77 -13.57
CA PHE A 175 -13.78 5.81 -14.02
C PHE A 175 -12.37 6.43 -13.99
N THR A 176 -11.42 5.73 -13.37
CA THR A 176 -9.98 6.06 -13.33
C THR A 176 -9.16 4.83 -13.70
N PHE A 177 -7.98 5.05 -14.26
CA PHE A 177 -7.03 3.99 -14.55
C PHE A 177 -5.59 4.49 -14.40
N GLY A 178 -4.67 3.58 -14.30
CA GLY A 178 -3.26 3.92 -14.19
C GLY A 178 -2.36 2.71 -14.35
N GLY A 179 -1.08 2.96 -14.27
CA GLY A 179 -0.09 1.92 -14.36
C GLY A 179 1.29 2.41 -13.99
N MET A 180 2.16 1.46 -13.72
CA MET A 180 3.52 1.69 -13.28
C MET A 180 4.49 0.79 -14.05
N TYR A 181 5.67 1.32 -14.29
CA TYR A 181 6.83 0.57 -14.79
C TYR A 181 8.04 0.90 -13.91
N SER A 182 8.81 -0.12 -13.54
CA SER A 182 10.02 0.05 -12.75
C SER A 182 11.23 -0.52 -13.46
N PHE A 183 12.32 0.27 -13.45
CA PHE A 183 13.62 -0.12 -13.98
C PHE A 183 14.40 -0.93 -12.92
N THR A 184 15.26 -1.81 -13.37
CA THR A 184 16.12 -2.57 -12.43
C THR A 184 17.26 -1.71 -11.88
N ASN A 185 17.69 -0.67 -12.63
CA ASN A 185 18.89 0.11 -12.34
C ASN A 185 20.14 -0.75 -12.07
N SER A 186 20.19 -1.92 -12.70
CA SER A 186 21.26 -2.89 -12.53
C SER A 186 21.58 -3.54 -13.88
N ASN A 187 22.87 -3.77 -14.13
CA ASN A 187 23.37 -4.53 -15.25
C ASN A 187 23.78 -5.96 -14.86
N ALA A 188 23.42 -6.39 -13.65
CA ALA A 188 23.74 -7.75 -13.19
C ALA A 188 23.09 -8.80 -14.10
N PRO A 189 23.84 -9.87 -14.46
CA PRO A 189 23.33 -10.93 -15.31
C PRO A 189 22.03 -11.54 -14.76
N GLY A 190 21.04 -11.75 -15.64
CA GLY A 190 19.76 -12.36 -15.29
C GLY A 190 18.68 -11.41 -14.77
N LEU A 191 19.02 -10.19 -14.32
CA LEU A 191 18.00 -9.24 -13.86
C LEU A 191 17.25 -8.57 -15.02
N GLY A 192 17.93 -8.33 -16.16
CA GLY A 192 17.32 -7.61 -17.29
C GLY A 192 17.05 -6.14 -16.96
N THR A 193 16.46 -5.42 -17.90
CA THR A 193 16.11 -3.98 -17.74
C THR A 193 14.72 -3.77 -17.13
N THR A 194 13.80 -4.71 -17.38
CA THR A 194 12.44 -4.67 -16.85
C THR A 194 12.39 -5.39 -15.52
N GLY A 195 12.05 -4.64 -14.49
CA GLY A 195 11.95 -5.21 -13.17
C GLY A 195 10.54 -5.57 -12.75
N MET A 196 9.63 -4.63 -12.96
CA MET A 196 8.24 -4.74 -12.53
C MET A 196 7.37 -3.85 -13.39
N TRP A 197 6.14 -4.25 -13.60
CA TRP A 197 5.08 -3.37 -14.10
C TRP A 197 3.74 -3.74 -13.45
N SER A 198 2.86 -2.77 -13.35
CA SER A 198 1.50 -2.99 -12.91
C SER A 198 0.54 -2.05 -13.64
N LEU A 199 -0.71 -2.44 -13.69
CA LEU A 199 -1.80 -1.62 -14.23
C LEU A 199 -3.08 -1.88 -13.43
N GLY A 200 -3.97 -0.90 -13.41
CA GLY A 200 -5.24 -1.04 -12.73
C GLY A 200 -6.24 0.01 -13.15
N ALA A 201 -7.47 -0.22 -12.74
CA ALA A 201 -8.58 0.70 -12.95
C ALA A 201 -9.56 0.61 -11.78
N ALA A 202 -10.25 1.73 -11.54
CA ALA A 202 -11.32 1.80 -10.57
C ALA A 202 -12.52 2.58 -11.13
N TYR A 203 -13.68 2.27 -10.59
CA TYR A 203 -14.91 2.99 -10.85
C TYR A 203 -15.60 3.34 -9.53
N SER A 204 -16.03 4.59 -9.40
CA SER A 204 -16.74 5.08 -8.23
C SER A 204 -17.93 5.94 -8.67
N HIS A 205 -19.14 5.53 -8.29
CA HIS A 205 -20.36 6.29 -8.58
C HIS A 205 -21.45 6.01 -7.54
N GLY A 206 -22.00 7.07 -6.97
CA GLY A 206 -22.98 6.97 -5.89
C GLY A 206 -22.38 6.28 -4.68
N GLY A 207 -22.99 5.18 -4.21
CA GLY A 207 -22.44 4.35 -3.13
C GLY A 207 -21.55 3.22 -3.61
N PHE A 208 -21.39 3.01 -4.91
CA PHE A 208 -20.65 1.88 -5.50
C PHE A 208 -19.21 2.23 -5.79
N ASN A 209 -18.28 1.38 -5.35
CA ASN A 209 -16.87 1.41 -5.73
C ASN A 209 -16.46 0.03 -6.25
N ALA A 210 -15.61 0.01 -7.26
CA ALA A 210 -14.99 -1.20 -7.77
C ALA A 210 -13.57 -0.93 -8.20
N GLY A 211 -12.70 -1.91 -8.07
CA GLY A 211 -11.31 -1.83 -8.48
C GLY A 211 -10.79 -3.14 -9.03
N ALA A 212 -9.88 -3.05 -9.98
CA ALA A 212 -9.16 -4.21 -10.52
C ALA A 212 -7.73 -3.82 -10.83
N ALA A 213 -6.78 -4.76 -10.62
CA ALA A 213 -5.39 -4.54 -10.93
C ALA A 213 -4.68 -5.83 -11.34
N TYR A 214 -3.59 -5.65 -12.07
CA TYR A 214 -2.63 -6.68 -12.38
C TYR A 214 -1.22 -6.18 -12.09
N PHE A 215 -0.43 -7.04 -11.47
CA PHE A 215 0.96 -6.79 -11.09
C PHE A 215 1.85 -7.93 -11.62
N TYR A 216 3.04 -7.58 -12.08
CA TYR A 216 4.09 -8.51 -12.47
C TYR A 216 5.44 -8.03 -11.97
N ALA A 217 6.17 -8.89 -11.26
CA ALA A 217 7.56 -8.64 -10.87
C ALA A 217 8.45 -9.82 -11.26
N LYS A 218 9.65 -9.49 -11.78
CA LYS A 218 10.71 -10.45 -12.04
C LYS A 218 11.67 -10.44 -10.86
N ASN A 219 12.09 -11.64 -10.39
CA ASN A 219 12.95 -11.83 -9.23
C ASN A 219 12.48 -10.99 -8.02
N PRO A 220 11.24 -11.16 -7.55
CA PRO A 220 10.65 -10.30 -6.53
C PRO A 220 11.49 -10.29 -5.25
N ALA A 221 12.07 -11.41 -4.90
CA ALA A 221 12.94 -11.56 -3.76
C ALA A 221 14.17 -10.64 -3.76
N ALA A 222 14.81 -10.48 -4.90
CA ALA A 222 15.97 -9.58 -5.04
C ALA A 222 15.54 -8.11 -5.19
N ARG A 223 14.30 -7.87 -5.56
CA ARG A 223 13.77 -6.54 -5.85
C ARG A 223 13.23 -5.82 -4.63
N PHE A 224 12.51 -6.52 -3.78
CA PHE A 224 11.82 -5.94 -2.62
C PHE A 224 12.64 -6.14 -1.34
N THR A 225 13.93 -5.72 -1.37
CA THR A 225 14.93 -6.00 -0.31
C THR A 225 14.73 -5.26 1.00
N ASP A 226 13.83 -4.30 1.04
CA ASP A 226 13.50 -3.48 2.21
C ASP A 226 12.10 -3.75 2.76
N GLY A 227 11.37 -4.63 2.09
CA GLY A 227 10.05 -5.10 2.53
C GLY A 227 10.15 -6.46 3.20
N ASP A 228 9.14 -6.80 3.94
CA ASP A 228 9.07 -8.06 4.69
C ASP A 228 8.99 -9.29 3.76
N PHE A 229 8.60 -9.08 2.51
CA PHE A 229 8.56 -10.10 1.47
C PHE A 229 9.86 -10.90 1.33
N ILE A 230 11.00 -10.23 1.49
CA ILE A 230 12.32 -10.83 1.24
C ILE A 230 12.83 -11.73 2.33
N GLY A 231 12.45 -11.47 3.52
CA GLY A 231 12.82 -12.34 4.60
C GLY A 231 12.52 -13.80 4.30
N ASN A 232 11.56 -14.06 3.45
CA ASN A 232 11.14 -15.38 3.05
C ASN A 232 12.08 -16.09 2.05
N THR A 233 12.93 -15.38 1.33
CA THR A 233 13.75 -15.97 0.26
C THR A 233 14.94 -16.77 0.77
N THR A 234 15.33 -16.53 1.99
CA THR A 234 16.39 -17.28 2.69
C THR A 234 15.84 -18.44 3.51
N GLY A 235 14.54 -18.71 3.43
CA GLY A 235 13.86 -19.74 4.20
C GLY A 235 13.68 -19.39 5.68
N ALA A 236 13.85 -18.15 6.07
CA ALA A 236 13.97 -17.82 7.48
C ALA A 236 12.98 -16.76 7.96
N ALA A 237 12.30 -16.04 7.12
CA ALA A 237 11.62 -14.88 7.62
C ALA A 237 10.10 -14.95 7.49
N ILE A 238 9.50 -13.94 6.93
CA ILE A 238 8.06 -13.91 6.75
C ILE A 238 7.61 -15.19 6.08
N GLY A 239 6.59 -15.82 6.64
CA GLY A 239 6.01 -16.99 6.06
C GLY A 239 6.81 -18.28 6.23
N ALA A 240 7.68 -18.39 7.23
CA ALA A 240 8.22 -19.70 7.61
C ALA A 240 7.12 -20.73 7.92
N SER A 241 5.93 -20.26 8.27
CA SER A 241 4.76 -21.07 8.61
C SER A 241 3.47 -20.69 7.85
N GLY A 242 3.39 -19.50 7.29
CA GLY A 242 2.26 -19.01 6.49
C GLY A 242 2.39 -19.36 5.00
N PRO A 243 1.61 -18.69 4.13
CA PRO A 243 1.63 -18.92 2.69
C PRO A 243 3.01 -18.81 2.04
N PHE A 244 3.84 -17.87 2.48
CA PHE A 244 5.19 -17.69 1.94
C PHE A 244 6.15 -18.87 2.22
N SER A 245 5.86 -19.71 3.21
CA SER A 245 6.69 -20.91 3.49
C SER A 245 6.81 -21.87 2.28
N TYR A 246 5.89 -21.76 1.33
CA TYR A 246 5.87 -22.56 0.11
C TYR A 246 6.57 -21.89 -1.07
N VAL A 247 6.92 -20.61 -0.98
CA VAL A 247 7.30 -19.77 -2.13
C VAL A 247 8.81 -19.77 -2.38
N GLY A 248 9.62 -19.61 -1.34
CA GLY A 248 11.07 -19.45 -1.47
C GLY A 248 11.46 -18.22 -2.29
N ALA A 249 12.43 -18.37 -3.19
CA ALA A 249 12.90 -17.31 -4.10
C ALA A 249 12.37 -17.55 -5.53
N PRO A 250 11.15 -17.12 -5.87
CA PRO A 250 10.55 -17.38 -7.17
C PRO A 250 11.20 -16.51 -8.26
N ARG A 251 11.16 -17.00 -9.51
CA ARG A 251 11.62 -16.22 -10.66
C ARG A 251 10.69 -15.06 -10.99
N ASN A 252 9.38 -15.26 -10.88
CA ASN A 252 8.39 -14.23 -11.14
C ASN A 252 7.27 -14.30 -10.11
N GLU A 253 6.65 -13.15 -9.89
CA GLU A 253 5.41 -12.99 -9.15
C GLU A 253 4.37 -12.30 -10.03
N ARG A 254 3.13 -12.75 -9.95
CA ARG A 254 1.96 -12.15 -10.61
C ARG A 254 0.84 -12.06 -9.61
N ILE A 255 0.25 -10.88 -9.49
CA ILE A 255 -0.92 -10.66 -8.67
C ILE A 255 -2.03 -10.15 -9.60
N MET A 256 -3.20 -10.73 -9.51
CA MET A 256 -4.44 -10.25 -10.10
C MET A 256 -5.42 -10.02 -8.97
N GLY A 257 -6.02 -8.85 -8.92
CA GLY A 257 -7.04 -8.51 -7.92
C GLY A 257 -8.25 -7.84 -8.56
N ILE A 258 -9.42 -8.11 -8.01
CA ILE A 258 -10.68 -7.44 -8.32
C ILE A 258 -11.54 -7.39 -7.07
N GLY A 259 -12.21 -6.26 -6.84
CA GLY A 259 -13.13 -6.12 -5.72
C GLY A 259 -14.14 -5.02 -5.96
N ALA A 260 -15.17 -5.02 -5.14
CA ALA A 260 -16.19 -3.98 -5.13
C ALA A 260 -16.82 -3.85 -3.74
N ASP A 261 -17.28 -2.64 -3.43
CA ASP A 261 -18.11 -2.37 -2.27
C ASP A 261 -19.30 -1.48 -2.62
N TYR A 262 -20.28 -1.50 -1.73
CA TYR A 262 -21.46 -0.65 -1.84
C TYR A 262 -21.82 -0.07 -0.47
N ALA A 263 -21.90 1.27 -0.42
CA ALA A 263 -22.36 2.01 0.75
C ALA A 263 -23.88 2.26 0.66
N PHE A 264 -24.63 1.81 1.67
CA PHE A 264 -26.07 1.97 1.77
C PHE A 264 -26.45 2.48 3.17
N GLY A 265 -26.72 3.79 3.26
CA GLY A 265 -26.98 4.44 4.54
C GLY A 265 -25.76 4.42 5.46
N SER A 266 -25.93 3.84 6.65
CA SER A 266 -24.86 3.69 7.64
C SER A 266 -23.99 2.43 7.44
N ALA A 267 -24.34 1.58 6.49
CA ALA A 267 -23.64 0.32 6.21
C ALA A 267 -22.82 0.41 4.91
N THR A 268 -21.73 -0.33 4.85
CA THR A 268 -20.99 -0.65 3.62
C THR A 268 -20.69 -2.13 3.64
N ALA A 269 -20.82 -2.80 2.51
CA ALA A 269 -20.42 -4.19 2.34
C ALA A 269 -19.57 -4.33 1.08
N GLY A 270 -18.55 -5.17 1.14
CA GLY A 270 -17.63 -5.41 0.04
C GLY A 270 -17.28 -6.88 -0.12
N ILE A 271 -16.83 -7.18 -1.32
CA ILE A 271 -16.27 -8.49 -1.70
C ILE A 271 -15.06 -8.26 -2.58
N ASP A 272 -14.08 -9.11 -2.47
CA ASP A 272 -12.95 -9.10 -3.38
C ASP A 272 -12.35 -10.50 -3.58
N TYR A 273 -11.58 -10.61 -4.64
CA TYR A 273 -10.83 -11.80 -5.01
C TYR A 273 -9.45 -11.38 -5.47
N THR A 274 -8.43 -12.08 -4.98
CA THR A 274 -7.06 -11.97 -5.49
C THR A 274 -6.49 -13.34 -5.85
N ASN A 275 -5.59 -13.36 -6.81
CA ASN A 275 -4.83 -14.54 -7.21
C ASN A 275 -3.37 -14.16 -7.38
N THR A 276 -2.51 -14.75 -6.54
CA THR A 276 -1.07 -14.56 -6.60
C THR A 276 -0.39 -15.83 -7.05
N LYS A 277 0.40 -15.74 -8.10
CA LYS A 277 1.16 -16.86 -8.65
C LYS A 277 2.64 -16.58 -8.67
N PHE A 278 3.41 -17.50 -8.14
CA PHE A 278 4.86 -17.52 -8.15
C PHE A 278 5.35 -18.59 -9.11
N ASP A 279 6.18 -18.23 -10.08
CA ASP A 279 6.80 -19.19 -11.02
C ASP A 279 8.20 -19.55 -10.53
N ASP A 280 8.62 -20.80 -10.79
CA ASP A 280 9.89 -21.38 -10.37
C ASP A 280 10.10 -21.23 -8.85
N ALA A 281 9.06 -21.58 -8.09
CA ALA A 281 9.01 -21.41 -6.66
C ALA A 281 9.88 -22.45 -5.92
N ASN A 282 10.42 -22.07 -4.78
CA ASN A 282 11.15 -22.94 -3.85
C ASN A 282 12.30 -23.72 -4.49
N GLY A 283 13.07 -23.09 -5.40
CA GLY A 283 14.19 -23.71 -6.10
C GLY A 283 13.81 -24.76 -7.14
N THR A 284 12.54 -24.84 -7.52
CA THR A 284 12.02 -25.78 -8.54
C THR A 284 11.62 -25.01 -9.82
N THR A 285 11.22 -25.74 -10.86
CA THR A 285 10.59 -25.16 -12.07
C THR A 285 9.06 -25.10 -11.97
N SER A 286 8.51 -25.44 -10.82
CA SER A 286 7.08 -25.49 -10.58
C SER A 286 6.55 -24.16 -10.00
N SER A 287 5.24 -23.96 -10.11
CA SER A 287 4.59 -22.78 -9.55
C SER A 287 3.89 -23.07 -8.24
N VAL A 288 3.73 -21.99 -7.44
CA VAL A 288 2.86 -21.92 -6.28
C VAL A 288 1.82 -20.84 -6.56
N THR A 289 0.57 -21.10 -6.20
CA THR A 289 -0.53 -20.16 -6.40
C THR A 289 -1.37 -20.07 -5.14
N PHE A 290 -1.77 -18.85 -4.76
CA PHE A 290 -2.74 -18.59 -3.71
C PHE A 290 -3.90 -17.77 -4.28
N SER A 291 -5.11 -18.18 -3.92
CA SER A 291 -6.35 -17.44 -4.22
C SER A 291 -7.00 -17.02 -2.91
N ASN A 292 -7.28 -15.75 -2.76
CA ASN A 292 -8.00 -15.20 -1.62
C ASN A 292 -9.41 -14.79 -2.05
N TYR A 293 -10.38 -15.12 -1.22
CA TYR A 293 -11.79 -14.75 -1.36
C TYR A 293 -12.18 -14.04 -0.08
N GLU A 294 -12.61 -12.80 -0.19
CA GLU A 294 -12.98 -11.98 0.96
C GLU A 294 -14.41 -11.48 0.85
N VAL A 295 -15.10 -11.45 2.00
CA VAL A 295 -16.32 -10.70 2.22
C VAL A 295 -16.16 -9.88 3.49
N TRP A 296 -16.56 -8.61 3.43
CA TRP A 296 -16.45 -7.71 4.56
C TRP A 296 -17.63 -6.76 4.67
N GLY A 297 -17.79 -6.17 5.84
CA GLY A 297 -18.79 -5.16 6.07
C GLY A 297 -18.44 -4.25 7.22
N GLN A 298 -18.98 -3.03 7.17
CA GLN A 298 -18.91 -2.06 8.26
C GLN A 298 -20.30 -1.46 8.52
N TYR A 299 -20.50 -1.04 9.76
CA TYR A 299 -21.70 -0.35 10.18
C TYR A 299 -21.38 0.83 11.11
N LYS A 300 -21.78 2.03 10.72
CA LYS A 300 -21.68 3.25 11.56
C LYS A 300 -22.85 3.25 12.54
N VAL A 301 -22.60 2.78 13.76
CA VAL A 301 -23.59 2.76 14.85
C VAL A 301 -24.01 4.17 15.24
N THR A 302 -23.02 5.07 15.27
CA THR A 302 -23.19 6.53 15.42
C THR A 302 -22.19 7.23 14.50
N PRO A 303 -22.27 8.57 14.33
CA PRO A 303 -21.24 9.30 13.58
C PRO A 303 -19.82 9.12 14.13
N ALA A 304 -19.68 8.74 15.42
CA ALA A 304 -18.39 8.53 16.08
C ALA A 304 -18.00 7.06 16.21
N ALA A 305 -18.95 6.11 16.14
CA ALA A 305 -18.71 4.69 16.41
C ALA A 305 -18.94 3.83 15.18
N THR A 306 -17.94 3.03 14.79
CA THR A 306 -18.00 2.12 13.66
C THR A 306 -17.66 0.69 14.10
N LEU A 307 -18.39 -0.28 13.59
CA LEU A 307 -18.09 -1.72 13.70
C LEU A 307 -17.71 -2.24 12.33
N GLY A 308 -16.74 -3.14 12.27
CA GLY A 308 -16.29 -3.80 11.06
C GLY A 308 -16.09 -5.29 11.27
N ALA A 309 -16.31 -6.08 10.24
CA ALA A 309 -16.06 -7.51 10.21
C ALA A 309 -15.65 -7.97 8.82
N ALA A 310 -14.80 -8.99 8.76
CA ALA A 310 -14.43 -9.64 7.52
C ALA A 310 -14.23 -11.15 7.71
N TYR A 311 -14.40 -11.88 6.62
CA TYR A 311 -13.99 -13.26 6.49
C TYR A 311 -13.18 -13.43 5.21
N VAL A 312 -12.00 -14.05 5.34
CA VAL A 312 -11.13 -14.39 4.23
C VAL A 312 -10.95 -15.90 4.17
N TYR A 313 -11.08 -16.45 2.97
CA TYR A 313 -10.66 -17.81 2.66
C TYR A 313 -9.50 -17.77 1.67
N THR A 314 -8.36 -18.37 2.06
CA THR A 314 -7.17 -18.52 1.23
C THR A 314 -7.03 -19.98 0.80
N ASP A 315 -6.94 -20.24 -0.52
CA ASP A 315 -6.70 -21.56 -1.11
C ASP A 315 -5.36 -21.60 -1.84
N GLY A 316 -4.45 -22.43 -1.36
CA GLY A 316 -3.12 -22.61 -1.91
C GLY A 316 -3.01 -23.84 -2.80
N LYS A 317 -2.19 -23.72 -3.87
CA LYS A 317 -1.80 -24.82 -4.74
C LYS A 317 -0.30 -24.81 -4.94
N VAL A 318 0.37 -25.85 -4.44
CA VAL A 318 1.82 -26.03 -4.49
C VAL A 318 2.16 -27.14 -5.47
N ASN A 319 2.59 -26.77 -6.69
CA ASN A 319 2.74 -27.76 -7.76
C ASN A 319 3.97 -28.66 -7.63
N TYR A 320 5.01 -28.27 -6.86
CA TYR A 320 6.22 -29.08 -6.73
C TYR A 320 6.07 -30.29 -5.78
N ASN A 321 5.09 -30.26 -4.87
CA ASN A 321 4.85 -31.36 -3.93
C ASN A 321 3.38 -31.75 -3.80
N GLY A 322 2.49 -31.10 -4.54
CA GLY A 322 1.06 -31.36 -4.56
C GLY A 322 0.28 -30.82 -3.35
N ALA A 323 0.93 -30.11 -2.44
CA ALA A 323 0.26 -29.59 -1.24
C ALA A 323 -0.84 -28.57 -1.55
N ARG A 324 -1.86 -28.58 -0.68
CA ARG A 324 -3.04 -27.70 -0.74
C ARG A 324 -3.24 -26.97 0.61
N PRO A 325 -2.35 -26.01 0.96
CA PRO A 325 -2.54 -25.23 2.18
C PRO A 325 -3.78 -24.35 2.07
N LYS A 326 -4.53 -24.24 3.15
CA LYS A 326 -5.74 -23.42 3.24
C LYS A 326 -5.74 -22.62 4.54
N TYR A 327 -6.32 -21.42 4.49
CA TYR A 327 -6.47 -20.59 5.69
C TYR A 327 -7.88 -19.98 5.71
N HIS A 328 -8.48 -20.00 6.88
CA HIS A 328 -9.73 -19.33 7.18
C HIS A 328 -9.44 -18.26 8.21
N GLN A 329 -9.81 -17.02 7.94
CA GLN A 329 -9.58 -15.91 8.85
C GLN A 329 -10.86 -15.11 9.05
N VAL A 330 -11.21 -14.85 10.32
CA VAL A 330 -12.29 -13.95 10.72
C VAL A 330 -11.67 -12.80 11.48
N SER A 331 -12.04 -11.58 11.12
CA SER A 331 -11.53 -10.37 11.76
C SER A 331 -12.68 -9.44 12.13
N LEU A 332 -12.56 -8.82 13.30
CA LEU A 332 -13.54 -7.90 13.85
C LEU A 332 -12.86 -6.59 14.27
N MET A 333 -13.57 -5.48 14.16
CA MET A 333 -13.12 -4.16 14.60
C MET A 333 -14.26 -3.36 15.19
N GLY A 334 -13.97 -2.65 16.28
CA GLY A 334 -14.79 -1.56 16.80
C GLY A 334 -13.92 -0.32 16.96
N SER A 335 -14.36 0.83 16.47
CA SER A 335 -13.65 2.10 16.62
C SER A 335 -14.57 3.18 17.16
N TYR A 336 -13.99 4.11 17.94
CA TYR A 336 -14.66 5.28 18.47
C TYR A 336 -13.81 6.53 18.27
N SER A 337 -14.30 7.47 17.47
CA SER A 337 -13.65 8.74 17.19
C SER A 337 -14.02 9.78 18.25
N VAL A 338 -13.04 10.16 19.08
CA VAL A 338 -13.20 11.21 20.10
C VAL A 338 -13.04 12.61 19.47
N SER A 339 -12.44 12.67 18.30
CA SER A 339 -12.36 13.88 17.46
C SER A 339 -12.21 13.49 15.99
N LYS A 340 -12.16 14.49 15.08
CA LYS A 340 -11.87 14.25 13.63
C LYS A 340 -10.49 13.64 13.38
N ARG A 341 -9.57 13.72 14.35
CA ARG A 341 -8.17 13.31 14.21
C ARG A 341 -7.76 12.20 15.17
N THR A 342 -8.58 11.89 16.18
CA THR A 342 -8.22 10.94 17.24
C THR A 342 -9.30 9.90 17.40
N SER A 343 -8.91 8.63 17.36
CA SER A 343 -9.81 7.48 17.55
C SER A 343 -9.16 6.45 18.45
N PHE A 344 -9.97 5.79 19.27
CA PHE A 344 -9.64 4.53 19.93
C PHE A 344 -10.26 3.39 19.17
N TYR A 345 -9.61 2.23 19.16
CA TYR A 345 -10.13 1.07 18.48
C TYR A 345 -9.78 -0.23 19.21
N ALA A 346 -10.60 -1.24 18.99
CA ALA A 346 -10.35 -2.61 19.39
C ALA A 346 -10.47 -3.51 18.17
N MET A 347 -9.55 -4.45 18.01
CA MET A 347 -9.56 -5.44 16.94
C MET A 347 -9.41 -6.85 17.49
N ALA A 348 -9.95 -7.82 16.76
CA ALA A 348 -9.73 -9.24 17.01
C ALA A 348 -9.55 -9.95 15.68
N GLY A 349 -8.59 -10.87 15.61
CA GLY A 349 -8.37 -11.76 14.48
C GLY A 349 -8.32 -13.21 14.94
N PHE A 350 -8.99 -14.09 14.24
CA PHE A 350 -8.89 -15.53 14.40
C PHE A 350 -8.57 -16.18 13.07
N GLN A 351 -7.49 -16.97 13.05
CA GLN A 351 -7.11 -17.73 11.86
C GLN A 351 -7.07 -19.22 12.17
N GLN A 352 -7.55 -20.03 11.22
CA GLN A 352 -7.44 -21.48 11.21
C GLN A 352 -6.76 -21.95 9.93
N ALA A 353 -5.60 -22.58 10.06
CA ALA A 353 -4.94 -23.34 9.00
C ALA A 353 -5.64 -24.68 8.78
N ALA A 354 -5.77 -25.09 7.53
CA ALA A 354 -6.46 -26.30 7.08
C ALA A 354 -5.76 -26.90 5.85
N GLY A 355 -6.26 -28.05 5.36
CA GLY A 355 -5.60 -28.78 4.29
C GLY A 355 -4.18 -29.19 4.69
N ASP A 356 -3.19 -28.85 3.87
CA ASP A 356 -1.80 -29.16 4.15
C ASP A 356 -1.08 -28.06 4.97
N ALA A 357 -1.72 -26.93 5.24
CA ALA A 357 -1.23 -25.95 6.20
C ALA A 357 -1.36 -26.48 7.64
N LYS A 358 -0.27 -26.45 8.41
CA LYS A 358 -0.22 -27.03 9.75
C LYS A 358 -0.32 -26.00 10.87
N GLN A 359 0.11 -24.77 10.59
CA GLN A 359 0.20 -23.70 11.58
C GLN A 359 -0.60 -22.49 11.11
N ALA A 360 -1.35 -21.90 12.01
CA ALA A 360 -1.94 -20.60 11.79
C ALA A 360 -0.89 -19.51 12.02
N ASP A 361 -1.00 -18.44 11.26
CA ASP A 361 -0.07 -17.33 11.28
C ASP A 361 -0.83 -16.08 10.81
N ILE A 362 -1.43 -15.36 11.78
CA ILE A 362 -2.05 -14.07 11.50
C ILE A 362 -0.90 -13.12 11.16
N PHE A 363 -0.90 -12.62 9.94
CA PHE A 363 0.17 -11.79 9.42
C PHE A 363 0.23 -10.46 10.18
N ASP A 364 1.42 -10.14 10.66
CA ASP A 364 1.68 -8.93 11.44
C ASP A 364 3.07 -8.33 11.16
N PHE A 365 3.65 -8.58 9.99
CA PHE A 365 5.03 -8.25 9.63
C PHE A 365 6.08 -8.80 10.60
N SER A 366 5.72 -9.81 11.38
CA SER A 366 6.63 -10.43 12.34
C SER A 366 6.93 -11.87 11.97
N ILE A 367 8.17 -12.21 12.05
CA ILE A 367 8.72 -13.51 11.68
C ILE A 367 8.47 -14.58 12.76
N ALA A 368 8.16 -14.16 13.96
CA ALA A 368 8.26 -15.02 15.14
C ALA A 368 6.92 -15.44 15.73
N ASP A 369 5.81 -15.04 15.14
CA ASP A 369 4.51 -15.09 15.81
C ASP A 369 3.59 -16.22 15.39
N ALA A 370 4.06 -17.10 14.50
CA ALA A 370 3.29 -18.27 14.09
C ALA A 370 2.87 -19.14 15.28
N SER A 371 1.63 -19.60 15.24
CA SER A 371 1.13 -20.57 16.19
C SER A 371 1.85 -21.92 16.03
N THR A 372 2.08 -22.62 17.14
CA THR A 372 2.50 -24.03 17.07
C THR A 372 1.37 -24.99 16.72
N THR A 373 0.16 -24.47 16.56
CA THR A 373 -1.05 -25.22 16.22
C THR A 373 -1.69 -24.65 14.94
N ASN A 374 -2.72 -25.29 14.47
CA ASN A 374 -3.49 -24.83 13.33
C ASN A 374 -4.48 -23.69 13.66
N ARG A 375 -4.40 -23.06 14.83
CA ARG A 375 -5.27 -21.96 15.26
C ARG A 375 -4.46 -20.87 15.93
N GLN A 376 -4.86 -19.64 15.66
CA GLN A 376 -4.31 -18.46 16.34
C GLN A 376 -5.41 -17.43 16.58
N LEU A 377 -5.35 -16.76 17.69
CA LEU A 377 -6.23 -15.67 18.09
C LEU A 377 -5.39 -14.47 18.52
N MET A 378 -5.74 -13.32 18.00
CA MET A 378 -5.11 -12.04 18.33
C MET A 378 -6.16 -11.03 18.77
N PHE A 379 -5.81 -10.20 19.74
CA PHE A 379 -6.56 -9.01 20.14
C PHE A 379 -5.65 -7.80 20.18
N ARG A 380 -6.19 -6.64 19.83
CA ARG A 380 -5.51 -5.34 19.90
C ARG A 380 -6.43 -4.29 20.48
N LEU A 381 -5.88 -3.44 21.36
CA LEU A 381 -6.46 -2.16 21.77
C LEU A 381 -5.49 -1.07 21.34
N GLY A 382 -5.94 -0.11 20.55
CA GLY A 382 -5.08 0.91 20.00
C GLY A 382 -5.68 2.31 20.01
N MET A 383 -4.79 3.27 19.81
CA MET A 383 -5.10 4.69 19.66
C MET A 383 -4.45 5.21 18.38
N LEU A 384 -5.24 5.90 17.58
CA LEU A 384 -4.84 6.57 16.35
C LEU A 384 -4.93 8.07 16.50
N HIS A 385 -3.91 8.81 16.06
CA HIS A 385 -3.95 10.28 15.96
C HIS A 385 -3.38 10.73 14.62
N GLN A 386 -4.13 11.60 13.92
CA GLN A 386 -3.72 12.23 12.65
C GLN A 386 -3.41 13.72 12.86
N PHE A 387 -2.39 14.24 12.20
CA PHE A 387 -2.02 15.67 12.28
C PHE A 387 -1.67 16.27 10.91
#